data_08477d17b33b2f84b958365c8a467ded
#
_entry.id   08477d17b33b2f84b958365c8a467ded
#
_cell.length_a   1.000
_cell.length_b   1.000
_cell.length_c   1.000
_cell.angle_alpha   90.00
_cell.angle_beta   90.00
_cell.angle_gamma   90.00
#
_symmetry.space_group_name_H-M   'P 1'
#
loop_
_entity.id
_entity.type
_entity.pdbx_description
1 polymer ?
#
loop_
_entity_poly.entity_id
_entity_poly.type
_entity_poly.pdbx_seq_one_letter_code
_entity_poly.pdbx_strand_id
1 'polypeptide(L)'
;ARQELEAYIARDPFFAITYDPYTPRGGGKVVGRMAAAGRSAGVGPMAAVAGAIAWAGLEAMAGAGARFGIIDNGGDIALVADREIRVGVHAGPSPLSDRFAFILPPGEGIRGICTSSATVGPSVSLGVADAVTVFSPDVALADAWATAVRNELRPGDHRLRRRFAGTGVTC
;
A
#
# COMPACT_ATOMS: atom_id res chain seq x y z
N ALA A 1 -0.34 1.44 16.82
CA ALA A 1 -0.18 0.70 15.56
C ALA A 1 1.06 -0.18 15.59
N ARG A 2 2.28 0.38 15.53
CA ARG A 2 3.52 -0.40 15.48
C ARG A 2 3.69 -1.34 16.66
N GLN A 3 3.53 -0.86 17.88
CA GLN A 3 3.61 -1.70 19.09
C GLN A 3 2.57 -2.83 19.12
N GLU A 4 1.36 -2.59 18.62
CA GLU A 4 0.31 -3.59 18.46
C GLU A 4 0.77 -4.72 17.52
N LEU A 5 1.34 -4.36 16.39
CA LEU A 5 1.86 -5.30 15.41
C LEU A 5 3.05 -6.10 15.96
N GLU A 6 4.02 -5.44 16.58
CA GLU A 6 5.20 -6.07 17.20
C GLU A 6 4.77 -7.09 18.29
N ALA A 7 3.82 -6.70 19.15
CA ALA A 7 3.26 -7.59 20.17
C ALA A 7 2.50 -8.78 19.56
N TYR A 8 1.85 -8.59 18.40
CA TYR A 8 1.19 -9.70 17.70
C TYR A 8 2.23 -10.64 17.08
N ILE A 9 3.23 -10.13 16.39
CA ILE A 9 4.30 -10.92 15.75
C ILE A 9 5.08 -11.75 16.81
N ALA A 10 5.29 -11.19 18.00
CA ALA A 10 5.95 -11.92 19.08
C ALA A 10 5.16 -13.16 19.52
N ARG A 11 3.83 -13.19 19.37
CA ARG A 11 2.95 -14.33 19.68
C ARG A 11 2.72 -15.26 18.49
N ASP A 12 2.79 -14.72 17.28
CA ASP A 12 2.55 -15.41 16.02
C ASP A 12 3.59 -14.99 14.98
N PRO A 13 4.82 -15.50 15.07
CA PRO A 13 5.91 -15.14 14.18
C PRO A 13 5.64 -15.49 12.71
N PHE A 14 4.77 -16.47 12.45
CA PHE A 14 4.43 -16.88 11.09
C PHE A 14 3.74 -15.76 10.31
N PHE A 15 2.99 -14.89 11.00
CA PHE A 15 2.37 -13.71 10.40
C PHE A 15 3.38 -12.79 9.67
N ALA A 16 4.61 -12.71 10.21
CA ALA A 16 5.65 -11.84 9.66
C ALA A 16 6.41 -12.45 8.48
N ILE A 17 6.38 -13.78 8.31
CA ILE A 17 7.23 -14.46 7.33
C ILE A 17 6.48 -15.10 6.17
N THR A 18 5.15 -15.29 6.30
CA THR A 18 4.36 -15.88 5.23
C THR A 18 4.18 -14.91 4.05
N TYR A 19 4.33 -15.44 2.85
CA TYR A 19 4.00 -14.74 1.60
C TYR A 19 2.57 -15.04 1.12
N ASP A 20 1.92 -16.04 1.71
CA ASP A 20 0.55 -16.44 1.38
C ASP A 20 -0.47 -15.72 2.26
N PRO A 21 -1.72 -15.59 1.79
CA PRO A 21 -2.82 -15.09 2.59
C PRO A 21 -2.93 -15.78 3.95
N TYR A 22 -3.07 -15.00 5.01
CA TYR A 22 -3.10 -15.52 6.37
C TYR A 22 -4.31 -15.01 7.15
N THR A 23 -4.87 -15.86 7.99
CA THR A 23 -5.98 -15.50 8.89
C THR A 23 -5.46 -15.49 10.33
N PRO A 24 -5.26 -14.31 10.93
CA PRO A 24 -4.74 -14.19 12.29
C PRO A 24 -5.77 -14.66 13.32
N ARG A 25 -5.29 -15.24 14.41
CA ARG A 25 -6.11 -15.56 15.59
C ARG A 25 -6.08 -14.38 16.55
N GLY A 26 -7.07 -13.52 16.46
CA GLY A 26 -7.10 -12.26 17.20
C GLY A 26 -6.19 -11.19 16.58
N GLY A 27 -5.70 -10.28 17.40
CA GLY A 27 -4.97 -9.09 16.94
C GLY A 27 -5.86 -7.85 16.97
N GLY A 28 -5.26 -6.70 16.88
CA GLY A 28 -5.97 -5.43 16.86
C GLY A 28 -6.34 -4.98 15.44
N LYS A 29 -6.71 -3.72 15.32
CA LYS A 29 -7.19 -3.11 14.07
C LYS A 29 -6.16 -3.17 12.95
N VAL A 30 -4.88 -2.94 13.24
CA VAL A 30 -3.80 -2.94 12.25
C VAL A 30 -3.59 -4.36 11.71
N VAL A 31 -3.46 -5.34 12.57
CA VAL A 31 -3.29 -6.75 12.19
C VAL A 31 -4.47 -7.25 11.35
N GLY A 32 -5.70 -6.89 11.75
CA GLY A 32 -6.91 -7.22 11.00
C GLY A 32 -6.93 -6.64 9.59
N ARG A 33 -6.54 -5.37 9.43
CA ARG A 33 -6.43 -4.69 8.13
C ARG A 33 -5.40 -5.33 7.23
N MET A 34 -4.19 -5.56 7.76
CA MET A 34 -3.12 -6.22 7.01
C MET A 34 -3.54 -7.60 6.49
N ALA A 35 -4.17 -8.39 7.34
CA ALA A 35 -4.65 -9.71 6.95
C ALA A 35 -5.80 -9.67 5.93
N ALA A 36 -6.73 -8.74 6.07
CA ALA A 36 -7.82 -8.56 5.12
C ALA A 36 -7.31 -8.11 3.74
N ALA A 37 -6.40 -7.15 3.71
CA ALA A 37 -5.75 -6.66 2.51
C ALA A 37 -4.93 -7.76 1.81
N GLY A 38 -4.12 -8.49 2.56
CA GLY A 38 -3.33 -9.61 2.05
C GLY A 38 -4.21 -10.70 1.43
N ARG A 39 -5.31 -11.09 2.09
CA ARG A 39 -6.27 -12.06 1.52
C ARG A 39 -6.92 -11.56 0.23
N SER A 40 -7.29 -10.29 0.16
CA SER A 40 -7.91 -9.70 -1.03
C SER A 40 -6.94 -9.65 -2.21
N ALA A 41 -5.67 -9.37 -1.96
CA ALA A 41 -4.64 -9.25 -2.99
C ALA A 41 -3.89 -10.56 -3.27
N GLY A 42 -4.17 -11.64 -2.53
CA GLY A 42 -3.51 -12.94 -2.71
C GLY A 42 -2.04 -12.96 -2.25
N VAL A 43 -1.69 -12.14 -1.25
CA VAL A 43 -0.33 -11.99 -0.71
C VAL A 43 -0.31 -12.14 0.81
N GLY A 44 0.87 -12.30 1.38
CA GLY A 44 1.06 -12.30 2.83
C GLY A 44 0.72 -10.95 3.49
N PRO A 45 0.34 -10.95 4.77
CA PRO A 45 -0.14 -9.75 5.45
C PRO A 45 0.92 -8.62 5.55
N MET A 46 2.19 -8.96 5.57
CA MET A 46 3.28 -7.96 5.63
C MET A 46 3.38 -7.10 4.37
N ALA A 47 2.77 -7.52 3.25
CA ALA A 47 2.65 -6.72 2.04
C ALA A 47 1.71 -5.49 2.19
N ALA A 48 1.05 -5.35 3.34
CA ALA A 48 0.18 -4.22 3.67
C ALA A 48 0.66 -3.45 4.91
N VAL A 49 1.90 -3.69 5.37
CA VAL A 49 2.35 -3.18 6.68
C VAL A 49 2.53 -1.68 6.69
N ALA A 50 3.15 -1.13 5.67
CA ALA A 50 3.48 0.29 5.63
C ALA A 50 2.22 1.15 5.48
N GLY A 51 1.32 0.76 4.56
CA GLY A 51 0.03 1.39 4.36
C GLY A 51 -0.87 1.30 5.60
N ALA A 52 -0.93 0.14 6.26
CA ALA A 52 -1.75 -0.03 7.47
C ALA A 52 -1.28 0.84 8.64
N ILE A 53 0.04 1.01 8.82
CA ILE A 53 0.63 1.87 9.84
C ILE A 53 0.37 3.35 9.51
N ALA A 54 0.61 3.77 8.25
CA ALA A 54 0.31 5.12 7.79
C ALA A 54 -1.17 5.48 7.99
N TRP A 55 -2.06 4.55 7.64
CA TRP A 55 -3.50 4.73 7.84
C TRP A 55 -3.87 4.93 9.31
N ALA A 56 -3.35 4.08 10.21
CA ALA A 56 -3.64 4.19 11.64
C ALA A 56 -3.16 5.53 12.23
N GLY A 57 -2.02 6.04 11.77
CA GLY A 57 -1.54 7.36 12.16
C GLY A 57 -2.42 8.49 11.66
N LEU A 58 -2.84 8.41 10.38
CA LEU A 58 -3.71 9.43 9.79
C LEU A 58 -5.12 9.43 10.40
N GLU A 59 -5.66 8.26 10.76
CA GLU A 59 -6.93 8.20 11.50
C GLU A 59 -6.87 8.92 12.83
N ALA A 60 -5.74 8.83 13.55
CA ALA A 60 -5.57 9.57 14.79
C ALA A 60 -5.55 11.09 14.56
N MET A 61 -4.89 11.55 13.49
CA MET A 61 -4.90 12.97 13.09
C MET A 61 -6.31 13.44 12.70
N ALA A 62 -7.00 12.68 11.85
CA ALA A 62 -8.37 13.00 11.43
C ALA A 62 -9.35 12.98 12.61
N GLY A 63 -9.21 12.00 13.51
CA GLY A 63 -10.00 11.92 14.74
C GLY A 63 -9.77 13.10 15.69
N ALA A 64 -8.60 13.73 15.62
CA ALA A 64 -8.29 14.99 16.32
C ALA A 64 -8.76 16.24 15.57
N GLY A 65 -9.48 16.08 14.44
CA GLY A 65 -10.06 17.20 13.68
C GLY A 65 -9.21 17.69 12.51
N ALA A 66 -8.12 16.99 12.16
CA ALA A 66 -7.32 17.39 11.00
C ALA A 66 -8.10 17.22 9.69
N ARG A 67 -8.22 18.30 8.91
CA ARG A 67 -8.81 18.31 7.56
C ARG A 67 -7.76 18.19 6.46
N PHE A 68 -6.51 18.34 6.84
CA PHE A 68 -5.34 18.17 6.00
C PHE A 68 -4.27 17.40 6.78
N GLY A 69 -3.80 16.31 6.20
CA GLY A 69 -2.73 15.51 6.77
C GLY A 69 -2.20 14.51 5.75
N ILE A 70 -0.91 14.27 5.81
CA ILE A 70 -0.22 13.28 4.97
C ILE A 70 0.72 12.51 5.88
N ILE A 71 0.66 11.20 5.80
CA ILE A 71 1.67 10.30 6.38
C ILE A 71 2.24 9.49 5.24
N ASP A 72 3.53 9.67 5.00
CA ASP A 72 4.32 8.89 4.06
C ASP A 72 5.18 7.89 4.84
N ASN A 73 5.06 6.62 4.52
CA ASN A 73 5.82 5.54 5.10
C ASN A 73 6.55 4.76 4.01
N GLY A 74 7.60 5.39 3.46
CA GLY A 74 8.45 4.76 2.44
C GLY A 74 7.80 4.63 1.06
N GLY A 75 6.89 5.56 0.70
CA GLY A 75 6.13 5.55 -0.55
C GLY A 75 4.71 5.02 -0.42
N ASP A 76 4.34 4.53 0.78
CA ASP A 76 2.97 4.14 1.12
C ASP A 76 2.31 5.27 1.91
N ILE A 77 1.49 6.04 1.20
CA ILE A 77 0.95 7.31 1.66
C ILE A 77 -0.51 7.13 2.09
N ALA A 78 -0.82 7.59 3.29
CA ALA A 78 -2.19 7.87 3.74
C ALA A 78 -2.39 9.39 3.77
N LEU A 79 -3.48 9.89 3.20
CA LEU A 79 -3.76 11.32 3.20
C LEU A 79 -5.23 11.64 3.38
N VAL A 80 -5.51 12.81 4.00
CA VAL A 80 -6.77 13.54 3.95
C VAL A 80 -6.47 14.96 3.54
N ALA A 81 -7.23 15.54 2.61
CA ALA A 81 -6.90 16.85 2.10
C ALA A 81 -8.16 17.61 1.62
N ASP A 82 -8.30 18.83 2.14
CA ASP A 82 -9.31 19.82 1.75
C ASP A 82 -8.83 20.74 0.60
N ARG A 83 -7.67 20.41 0.00
CA ARG A 83 -7.00 21.13 -1.10
C ARG A 83 -6.33 20.18 -2.07
N GLU A 84 -5.92 20.70 -3.24
CA GLU A 84 -5.15 19.94 -4.22
C GLU A 84 -3.82 19.46 -3.63
N ILE A 85 -3.49 18.20 -3.89
CA ILE A 85 -2.21 17.57 -3.53
C ILE A 85 -1.50 17.11 -4.79
N ARG A 86 -0.19 17.30 -4.83
CA ARG A 86 0.67 16.76 -5.88
C ARG A 86 1.61 15.71 -5.29
N VAL A 87 1.55 14.50 -5.83
CA VAL A 87 2.41 13.38 -5.42
C VAL A 87 3.34 13.04 -6.57
N GLY A 88 4.63 13.35 -6.40
CA GLY A 88 5.66 13.03 -7.38
C GLY A 88 5.89 11.53 -7.52
N VAL A 89 6.27 11.10 -8.72
CA VAL A 89 6.61 9.71 -9.01
C VAL A 89 8.12 9.54 -9.01
N HIS A 90 8.65 8.83 -7.99
CA HIS A 90 10.04 8.39 -7.98
C HIS A 90 10.10 6.90 -8.34
N ALA A 91 10.71 6.57 -9.46
CA ALA A 91 10.76 5.22 -10.03
C ALA A 91 12.22 4.78 -10.32
N GLY A 92 13.15 5.16 -9.45
CA GLY A 92 14.55 4.77 -9.56
C GLY A 92 15.16 5.11 -10.93
N PRO A 93 15.71 4.13 -11.66
CA PRO A 93 16.38 4.36 -12.96
C PRO A 93 15.42 4.61 -14.12
N SER A 94 14.11 4.53 -13.92
CA SER A 94 13.11 4.76 -14.95
C SER A 94 13.23 6.15 -15.55
N PRO A 95 13.11 6.31 -16.89
CA PRO A 95 13.10 7.64 -17.54
C PRO A 95 11.89 8.49 -17.14
N LEU A 96 10.90 7.89 -16.47
CA LEU A 96 9.72 8.58 -15.94
C LEU A 96 9.93 9.10 -14.51
N SER A 97 11.01 8.68 -13.83
CA SER A 97 11.32 9.07 -12.45
C SER A 97 11.47 10.60 -12.35
N ASP A 98 10.85 11.19 -11.34
CA ASP A 98 10.93 12.63 -11.01
C ASP A 98 10.43 13.59 -12.12
N ARG A 99 9.69 13.06 -13.12
CA ARG A 99 9.18 13.84 -14.26
C ARG A 99 7.66 13.99 -14.26
N PHE A 100 6.97 13.20 -13.46
CA PHE A 100 5.51 13.16 -13.37
C PHE A 100 5.04 13.28 -11.92
N ALA A 101 3.84 13.81 -11.77
CA ALA A 101 3.13 13.82 -10.51
C ALA A 101 1.65 13.50 -10.73
N PHE A 102 1.07 12.78 -9.79
CA PHE A 102 -0.37 12.64 -9.68
C PHE A 102 -0.94 13.91 -9.03
N ILE A 103 -1.98 14.47 -9.64
CA ILE A 103 -2.72 15.60 -9.08
C ILE A 103 -4.02 15.06 -8.49
N LEU A 104 -4.18 15.21 -7.18
CA LEU A 104 -5.36 14.77 -6.47
C LEU A 104 -6.20 15.98 -6.07
N PRO A 105 -7.47 16.03 -6.48
CA PRO A 105 -8.36 17.10 -6.06
C PRO A 105 -8.66 17.02 -4.57
N PRO A 106 -9.19 18.09 -3.95
CA PRO A 106 -9.77 18.04 -2.63
C PRO A 106 -10.78 16.89 -2.53
N GLY A 107 -10.86 16.23 -1.39
CA GLY A 107 -11.79 15.13 -1.19
C GLY A 107 -12.04 14.84 0.28
N GLU A 108 -13.19 14.25 0.55
CA GLU A 108 -13.55 13.79 1.87
C GLU A 108 -12.97 12.40 2.15
N GLY A 109 -12.66 12.15 3.43
CA GLY A 109 -12.15 10.87 3.89
C GLY A 109 -10.67 10.62 3.59
N ILE A 110 -10.20 9.51 4.13
CA ILE A 110 -8.80 9.07 3.98
C ILE A 110 -8.64 8.38 2.62
N ARG A 111 -7.54 8.68 1.96
CA ARG A 111 -7.14 8.06 0.69
C ARG A 111 -5.73 7.49 0.82
N GLY A 112 -5.52 6.32 0.23
CA GLY A 112 -4.22 5.67 0.11
C GLY A 112 -3.63 5.84 -1.28
N ILE A 113 -2.32 6.09 -1.32
CA ILE A 113 -1.50 6.06 -2.53
C ILE A 113 -0.27 5.25 -2.15
N CYS A 114 -0.23 4.01 -2.57
CA CYS A 114 0.82 3.08 -2.19
C CYS A 114 1.63 2.67 -3.41
N THR A 115 2.95 2.69 -3.27
CA THR A 115 3.87 2.40 -4.39
C THR A 115 4.83 1.28 -4.01
N SER A 116 4.79 0.20 -4.77
CA SER A 116 5.75 -0.89 -4.68
C SER A 116 6.73 -0.82 -5.84
N SER A 117 8.02 -0.93 -5.53
CA SER A 117 9.12 -0.84 -6.51
C SER A 117 10.00 -2.09 -6.46
N ALA A 118 10.51 -2.50 -7.62
CA ALA A 118 11.52 -3.54 -7.73
C ALA A 118 12.96 -2.99 -7.56
N THR A 119 13.14 -1.69 -7.73
CA THR A 119 14.45 -1.04 -7.78
C THR A 119 14.69 -0.05 -6.64
N VAL A 120 13.65 0.31 -5.90
CA VAL A 120 13.72 1.29 -4.80
C VAL A 120 13.14 0.68 -3.51
N GLY A 121 13.87 0.81 -2.40
CA GLY A 121 13.44 0.39 -1.06
C GLY A 121 13.93 -1.01 -0.64
N PRO A 122 13.74 -1.37 0.64
CA PRO A 122 14.26 -2.60 1.22
C PRO A 122 13.36 -3.83 1.02
N SER A 123 12.22 -3.68 0.33
CA SER A 123 11.25 -4.76 0.16
C SER A 123 11.74 -5.82 -0.84
N VAL A 124 11.50 -7.10 -0.52
CA VAL A 124 11.80 -8.21 -1.44
C VAL A 124 10.92 -8.10 -2.66
N SER A 125 11.55 -8.06 -3.85
CA SER A 125 10.87 -7.95 -5.14
C SER A 125 10.97 -9.24 -5.93
N LEU A 126 9.82 -9.72 -6.43
CA LEU A 126 9.73 -10.82 -7.38
C LEU A 126 9.39 -10.35 -8.81
N GLY A 127 9.08 -9.07 -8.99
CA GLY A 127 8.70 -8.45 -10.26
C GLY A 127 9.82 -7.60 -10.87
N VAL A 128 9.56 -7.02 -12.04
CA VAL A 128 10.50 -6.21 -12.84
C VAL A 128 10.09 -4.75 -13.00
N ALA A 129 8.93 -4.35 -12.49
CA ALA A 129 8.44 -2.98 -12.62
C ALA A 129 9.20 -2.02 -11.70
N ASP A 130 9.66 -0.90 -12.24
CA ASP A 130 10.34 0.15 -11.49
C ASP A 130 9.42 0.78 -10.44
N ALA A 131 8.14 0.95 -10.75
CA ALA A 131 7.13 1.39 -9.81
C ALA A 131 5.73 0.89 -10.20
N VAL A 132 4.94 0.50 -9.19
CA VAL A 132 3.50 0.23 -9.31
C VAL A 132 2.80 1.04 -8.23
N THR A 133 1.99 2.00 -8.63
CA THR A 133 1.23 2.86 -7.71
C THR A 133 -0.25 2.50 -7.75
N VAL A 134 -0.83 2.26 -6.59
CA VAL A 134 -2.26 1.93 -6.42
C VAL A 134 -2.94 2.99 -5.56
N PHE A 135 -4.13 3.41 -5.99
CA PHE A 135 -4.99 4.35 -5.28
C PHE A 135 -6.20 3.63 -4.70
N SER A 136 -6.50 3.85 -3.42
CA SER A 136 -7.68 3.27 -2.77
C SER A 136 -8.13 4.11 -1.57
N PRO A 137 -9.42 4.12 -1.22
CA PRO A 137 -9.86 4.61 0.09
C PRO A 137 -9.41 3.69 1.24
N ASP A 138 -9.08 2.43 0.96
CA ASP A 138 -8.46 1.50 1.89
C ASP A 138 -6.95 1.48 1.65
N VAL A 139 -6.19 2.11 2.55
CA VAL A 139 -4.74 2.30 2.41
C VAL A 139 -3.98 0.97 2.48
N ALA A 140 -4.40 0.07 3.38
CA ALA A 140 -3.78 -1.25 3.50
C ALA A 140 -4.01 -2.10 2.23
N LEU A 141 -5.20 -1.97 1.64
CA LEU A 141 -5.53 -2.63 0.38
C LEU A 141 -4.71 -2.09 -0.80
N ALA A 142 -4.49 -0.76 -0.85
CA ALA A 142 -3.63 -0.14 -1.85
C ALA A 142 -2.20 -0.71 -1.81
N ASP A 143 -1.61 -0.83 -0.61
CA ASP A 143 -0.27 -1.37 -0.37
C ASP A 143 -0.18 -2.84 -0.79
N ALA A 144 -1.11 -3.69 -0.33
CA ALA A 144 -1.16 -5.10 -0.71
C ALA A 144 -1.27 -5.29 -2.24
N TRP A 145 -2.14 -4.54 -2.91
CA TRP A 145 -2.31 -4.62 -4.36
C TRP A 145 -1.11 -4.05 -5.13
N ALA A 146 -0.46 -2.99 -4.65
CA ALA A 146 0.78 -2.50 -5.26
C ALA A 146 1.84 -3.61 -5.28
N THR A 147 1.98 -4.35 -4.18
CA THR A 147 2.88 -5.50 -4.07
C THR A 147 2.44 -6.66 -4.96
N ALA A 148 1.17 -7.04 -4.96
CA ALA A 148 0.65 -8.16 -5.76
C ALA A 148 0.84 -7.90 -7.26
N VAL A 149 0.42 -6.73 -7.74
CA VAL A 149 0.56 -6.34 -9.16
C VAL A 149 2.02 -6.32 -9.57
N ARG A 150 2.90 -5.71 -8.77
CA ARG A 150 4.33 -5.69 -9.06
C ARG A 150 4.92 -7.10 -9.19
N ASN A 151 4.56 -8.02 -8.29
CA ASN A 151 5.08 -9.39 -8.30
C ASN A 151 4.66 -10.17 -9.54
N GLU A 152 3.54 -9.82 -10.15
CA GLU A 152 3.02 -10.49 -11.34
C GLU A 152 3.53 -9.91 -12.65
N LEU A 153 4.02 -8.66 -12.66
CA LEU A 153 4.48 -8.00 -13.88
C LEU A 153 5.73 -8.69 -14.44
N ARG A 154 5.75 -8.87 -15.77
CA ARG A 154 6.86 -9.43 -16.54
C ARG A 154 7.23 -8.49 -17.69
N PRO A 155 8.49 -8.51 -18.15
CA PRO A 155 8.90 -7.71 -19.31
C PRO A 155 8.04 -8.05 -20.53
N GLY A 156 7.56 -7.01 -21.23
CA GLY A 156 6.74 -7.17 -22.43
C GLY A 156 5.29 -7.60 -22.18
N ASP A 157 4.80 -7.53 -20.96
CA ASP A 157 3.40 -7.83 -20.66
C ASP A 157 2.48 -6.69 -21.11
N HIS A 158 1.88 -6.86 -22.30
CA HIS A 158 0.91 -5.92 -22.86
C HIS A 158 -0.54 -6.21 -22.48
N ARG A 159 -0.79 -7.18 -21.57
CA ARG A 159 -2.13 -7.67 -21.21
C ARG A 159 -2.58 -7.23 -19.82
N LEU A 160 -1.96 -6.22 -19.24
CA LEU A 160 -2.23 -5.76 -17.87
C LEU A 160 -3.71 -5.55 -17.59
N ARG A 161 -4.41 -4.81 -18.46
CA ARG A 161 -5.85 -4.55 -18.29
C ARG A 161 -6.70 -5.82 -18.25
N ARG A 162 -6.36 -6.85 -19.03
CA ARG A 162 -7.09 -8.13 -19.03
C ARG A 162 -6.75 -8.97 -17.83
N ARG A 163 -5.51 -8.92 -17.39
CA ARG A 163 -5.00 -9.73 -16.27
C ARG A 163 -5.67 -9.35 -14.95
N PHE A 164 -5.90 -8.07 -14.74
CA PHE A 164 -6.53 -7.55 -13.52
C PHE A 164 -8.03 -7.24 -13.70
N ALA A 165 -8.65 -7.62 -14.82
CA ALA A 165 -10.07 -7.47 -15.02
C ALA A 165 -10.86 -8.26 -13.96
N GLY A 166 -11.84 -7.61 -13.33
CA GLY A 166 -12.66 -8.21 -12.27
C GLY A 166 -12.06 -8.17 -10.86
N THR A 167 -10.82 -7.71 -10.69
CA THR A 167 -10.19 -7.56 -9.35
C THR A 167 -10.52 -6.23 -8.68
N GLY A 168 -11.16 -5.30 -9.39
CA GLY A 168 -11.34 -3.90 -8.95
C GLY A 168 -10.11 -3.02 -9.19
N VAL A 169 -9.01 -3.58 -9.70
CA VAL A 169 -7.81 -2.84 -10.12
C VAL A 169 -8.00 -2.33 -11.54
N THR A 170 -7.76 -1.04 -11.76
CA THR A 170 -7.76 -0.39 -13.08
C THR A 170 -6.33 -0.03 -13.45
N CYS A 171 -5.86 -0.52 -14.59
CA CYS A 171 -4.51 -0.26 -15.12
C CYS A 171 -4.56 0.66 -16.34
#